data_f04374bc972ca6f74b2f939a4d14a967
#
_entry.id   f04374bc972ca6f74b2f939a4d14a967
#
_cell.length_a   1.000
_cell.length_b   1.000
_cell.length_c   1.000
_cell.angle_alpha   90.00
_cell.angle_beta   90.00
_cell.angle_gamma   90.00
#
_symmetry.space_group_name_H-M   'P 1'
#
loop_
_entity.id
_entity.type
_entity.pdbx_description
1 polymer ?
#
loop_
_entity_poly.entity_id
_entity_poly.type
_entity_poly.pdbx_seq_one_letter_code
_entity_poly.pdbx_strand_id
1 'polypeptide(L)'
;MFFSPIKKETIPERVLSISQIVADKGPIDEKDLNNILIPPELNIAKNSYFGSVLDTAKELKLIDYNGENKIIFTGNKDNIKSLTSFRLFCNSMVFNDSSSDFYKVISCFLEADDKWLSYGSVTTSTEVIRLINAETGIPSLKLEKDVILGVRFWINFLGFGFFQEQAKIFLPNMYTALKDFMLLGNIEKDKEYSVEDFLNNLQDRKSVV
;
A
#
# COMPACT_ATOMS: atom_id res chain seq x y z
N MET A 1 -6.38 -5.84 -4.34
CA MET A 1 -5.92 -4.55 -3.81
C MET A 1 -4.87 -3.96 -4.75
N PHE A 2 -4.73 -2.67 -4.75
CA PHE A 2 -3.90 -1.83 -5.60
C PHE A 2 -2.45 -2.33 -5.75
N PHE A 3 -2.15 -3.00 -6.83
CA PHE A 3 -0.79 -3.42 -7.15
C PHE A 3 -0.34 -2.87 -8.50
N SER A 4 -1.24 -2.94 -9.48
CA SER A 4 -0.98 -2.55 -10.86
C SER A 4 -0.48 -1.10 -11.03
N PRO A 5 -1.03 -0.07 -10.32
CA PRO A 5 -0.58 1.31 -10.48
C PRO A 5 0.63 1.68 -9.60
N ILE A 6 1.12 0.78 -8.73
CA ILE A 6 2.27 1.10 -7.88
C ILE A 6 3.52 1.31 -8.73
N LYS A 7 4.15 2.45 -8.54
CA LYS A 7 5.46 2.82 -9.07
C LYS A 7 6.28 3.48 -7.97
N LYS A 8 7.56 3.72 -8.21
CA LYS A 8 8.45 4.37 -7.24
C LYS A 8 7.95 5.74 -6.74
N GLU A 9 7.16 6.43 -7.54
CA GLU A 9 6.57 7.73 -7.20
C GLU A 9 5.25 7.61 -6.45
N THR A 10 4.62 6.44 -6.45
CA THR A 10 3.32 6.19 -5.82
C THR A 10 3.52 5.88 -4.33
N ILE A 11 3.99 6.86 -3.59
CA ILE A 11 4.20 6.73 -2.14
C ILE A 11 2.89 7.00 -1.38
N PRO A 12 2.69 6.36 -0.21
CA PRO A 12 1.45 6.48 0.56
C PRO A 12 1.04 7.92 0.86
N GLU A 13 2.00 8.78 1.18
CA GLU A 13 1.76 10.18 1.52
C GLU A 13 1.17 10.97 0.35
N ARG A 14 1.58 10.69 -0.87
CA ARG A 14 1.02 11.33 -2.08
C ARG A 14 -0.41 10.87 -2.34
N VAL A 15 -0.68 9.57 -2.13
CA VAL A 15 -2.02 9.02 -2.27
C VAL A 15 -2.96 9.60 -1.20
N LEU A 16 -2.48 9.74 0.02
CA LEU A 16 -3.22 10.43 1.08
C LEU A 16 -3.49 11.88 0.71
N SER A 17 -2.47 12.62 0.27
CA SER A 17 -2.59 14.06 -0.07
C SER A 17 -3.59 14.30 -1.19
N ILE A 18 -3.56 13.50 -2.27
CA ILE A 18 -4.54 13.64 -3.36
C ILE A 18 -5.96 13.39 -2.86
N SER A 19 -6.14 12.37 -2.02
CA SER A 19 -7.46 12.03 -1.46
C SER A 19 -7.98 13.12 -0.53
N GLN A 20 -7.12 13.72 0.30
CA GLN A 20 -7.47 14.85 1.17
C GLN A 20 -7.86 16.09 0.37
N ILE A 21 -7.11 16.44 -0.68
CA ILE A 21 -7.40 17.59 -1.52
C ILE A 21 -8.78 17.43 -2.18
N VAL A 22 -9.08 16.24 -2.73
CA VAL A 22 -10.37 15.97 -3.36
C VAL A 22 -11.51 15.99 -2.33
N ALA A 23 -11.27 15.44 -1.13
CA ALA A 23 -12.28 15.45 -0.05
C ALA A 23 -12.62 16.86 0.45
N ASP A 24 -11.66 17.78 0.41
CA ASP A 24 -11.83 19.15 0.89
C ASP A 24 -12.39 20.08 -0.18
N LYS A 25 -11.96 19.94 -1.41
CA LYS A 25 -12.36 20.83 -2.51
C LYS A 25 -13.69 20.41 -3.18
N GLY A 26 -14.08 19.14 -3.04
CA GLY A 26 -15.23 18.56 -3.76
C GLY A 26 -14.88 18.23 -5.22
N PRO A 27 -15.87 18.19 -6.11
CA PRO A 27 -15.62 17.85 -7.52
C PRO A 27 -14.61 18.79 -8.16
N ILE A 28 -13.51 18.20 -8.68
CA ILE A 28 -12.38 18.93 -9.23
C ILE A 28 -11.94 18.35 -10.57
N ASP A 29 -11.56 19.20 -11.49
CA ASP A 29 -10.99 18.78 -12.78
C ASP A 29 -9.59 18.17 -12.58
N GLU A 30 -9.27 17.14 -13.34
CA GLU A 30 -7.99 16.44 -13.26
C GLU A 30 -6.80 17.39 -13.45
N LYS A 31 -6.93 18.34 -14.39
CA LYS A 31 -5.90 19.35 -14.65
C LYS A 31 -5.66 20.26 -13.44
N ASP A 32 -6.74 20.68 -12.77
CA ASP A 32 -6.63 21.57 -11.61
C ASP A 32 -6.05 20.83 -10.41
N LEU A 33 -6.47 19.57 -10.20
CA LEU A 33 -5.90 18.71 -9.18
C LEU A 33 -4.39 18.47 -9.41
N ASN A 34 -4.00 18.21 -10.67
CA ASN A 34 -2.60 18.04 -11.02
C ASN A 34 -1.79 19.33 -10.74
N ASN A 35 -2.32 20.51 -11.08
CA ASN A 35 -1.64 21.78 -10.81
C ASN A 35 -1.50 22.09 -9.32
N ILE A 36 -2.42 21.62 -8.47
CA ILE A 36 -2.31 21.76 -7.01
C ILE A 36 -1.20 20.86 -6.47
N LEU A 37 -1.13 19.62 -6.95
CA LEU A 37 -0.13 18.65 -6.50
C LEU A 37 1.27 18.93 -7.04
N ILE A 38 1.33 19.39 -8.25
CA ILE A 38 2.58 19.71 -8.97
C ILE A 38 2.45 21.12 -9.54
N PRO A 39 2.82 22.14 -8.76
CA PRO A 39 2.82 23.51 -9.25
C PRO A 39 3.55 23.61 -10.59
N PRO A 40 3.00 24.35 -11.56
CA PRO A 40 3.59 24.45 -12.90
C PRO A 40 5.06 24.89 -12.90
N GLU A 41 5.47 25.69 -11.93
CA GLU A 41 6.84 26.17 -11.74
C GLU A 41 7.83 25.03 -11.40
N LEU A 42 7.34 23.95 -10.79
CA LEU A 42 8.12 22.77 -10.41
C LEU A 42 8.05 21.66 -11.47
N ASN A 43 7.25 21.84 -12.50
CA ASN A 43 7.01 20.84 -13.54
C ASN A 43 8.12 20.89 -14.62
N ILE A 44 9.37 20.69 -14.20
CA ILE A 44 10.57 20.77 -15.05
C ILE A 44 10.70 19.56 -15.99
N ALA A 45 9.99 18.47 -15.73
CA ALA A 45 9.95 17.30 -16.60
C ALA A 45 8.51 16.80 -16.70
N LYS A 46 8.15 16.18 -17.84
CA LYS A 46 6.87 15.46 -18.02
C LYS A 46 6.72 14.36 -16.97
N ASN A 47 6.40 14.74 -15.75
CA ASN A 47 6.29 13.82 -14.63
C ASN A 47 4.95 13.09 -14.71
N SER A 48 5.02 11.85 -15.18
CA SER A 48 3.88 10.96 -15.35
C SER A 48 3.38 10.33 -14.04
N TYR A 49 3.87 10.77 -12.87
CA TYR A 49 3.50 10.12 -11.62
C TYR A 49 2.09 10.46 -11.12
N PHE A 50 1.53 11.59 -11.56
CA PHE A 50 0.18 12.00 -11.17
C PHE A 50 -0.84 10.91 -11.50
N GLY A 51 -0.82 10.38 -12.73
CA GLY A 51 -1.72 9.30 -13.15
C GLY A 51 -1.62 8.08 -12.23
N SER A 52 -0.41 7.61 -11.92
CA SER A 52 -0.23 6.44 -11.05
C SER A 52 -0.72 6.68 -9.61
N VAL A 53 -0.55 7.89 -9.07
CA VAL A 53 -1.07 8.27 -7.74
C VAL A 53 -2.60 8.31 -7.77
N LEU A 54 -3.17 8.90 -8.82
CA LEU A 54 -4.61 8.97 -9.04
C LEU A 54 -5.22 7.55 -9.15
N ASP A 55 -4.62 6.70 -9.98
CA ASP A 55 -5.08 5.32 -10.17
C ASP A 55 -5.01 4.52 -8.86
N THR A 56 -3.96 4.72 -8.05
CA THR A 56 -3.86 4.07 -6.74
C THR A 56 -4.97 4.53 -5.80
N ALA A 57 -5.27 5.83 -5.76
CA ALA A 57 -6.37 6.35 -4.93
C ALA A 57 -7.74 5.82 -5.38
N LYS A 58 -7.92 5.62 -6.69
CA LYS A 58 -9.13 4.98 -7.27
C LYS A 58 -9.23 3.50 -6.88
N GLU A 59 -8.17 2.73 -7.01
CA GLU A 59 -8.16 1.33 -6.60
C GLU A 59 -8.42 1.15 -5.10
N LEU A 60 -8.01 2.12 -4.29
CA LEU A 60 -8.36 2.21 -2.86
C LEU A 60 -9.81 2.67 -2.63
N LYS A 61 -10.57 2.96 -3.68
CA LYS A 61 -11.95 3.46 -3.60
C LYS A 61 -12.09 4.75 -2.78
N LEU A 62 -11.05 5.57 -2.75
CA LEU A 62 -11.06 6.87 -2.09
C LEU A 62 -11.58 7.97 -2.98
N ILE A 63 -11.33 7.86 -4.27
CA ILE A 63 -11.77 8.81 -5.30
C ILE A 63 -12.32 8.07 -6.52
N ASP A 64 -13.16 8.76 -7.29
CA ASP A 64 -13.65 8.27 -8.58
C ASP A 64 -14.06 9.46 -9.46
N TYR A 65 -14.45 9.21 -10.70
CA TYR A 65 -15.04 10.22 -11.58
C TYR A 65 -16.57 10.24 -11.44
N ASN A 66 -17.12 11.45 -11.42
CA ASN A 66 -18.58 11.62 -11.49
C ASN A 66 -19.07 11.67 -12.95
N GLY A 67 -20.40 11.82 -13.15
CA GLY A 67 -21.01 11.91 -14.47
C GLY A 67 -20.56 13.12 -15.32
N GLU A 68 -19.94 14.12 -14.71
CA GLU A 68 -19.38 15.31 -15.37
C GLU A 68 -17.87 15.15 -15.66
N ASN A 69 -17.32 13.96 -15.48
CA ASN A 69 -15.90 13.65 -15.61
C ASN A 69 -14.98 14.45 -14.65
N LYS A 70 -15.52 14.85 -13.50
CA LYS A 70 -14.76 15.46 -12.40
C LYS A 70 -14.41 14.42 -11.35
N ILE A 71 -13.25 14.59 -10.73
CA ILE A 71 -12.80 13.73 -9.64
C ILE A 71 -13.55 14.11 -8.37
N ILE A 72 -14.16 13.11 -7.72
CA ILE A 72 -14.90 13.24 -6.47
C ILE A 72 -14.32 12.29 -5.42
N PHE A 73 -14.48 12.66 -4.16
CA PHE A 73 -14.15 11.79 -3.04
C PHE A 73 -15.31 10.81 -2.78
N THR A 74 -15.01 9.52 -2.74
CA THR A 74 -16.00 8.44 -2.55
C THR A 74 -15.76 7.63 -1.28
N GLY A 75 -14.61 7.84 -0.62
CA GLY A 75 -14.24 7.13 0.59
C GLY A 75 -14.87 7.69 1.87
N ASN A 76 -14.41 7.20 3.03
CA ASN A 76 -14.73 7.75 4.32
C ASN A 76 -13.61 8.74 4.74
N LYS A 77 -14.01 9.98 5.10
CA LYS A 77 -13.08 11.03 5.55
C LYS A 77 -12.27 10.61 6.78
N ASP A 78 -12.81 9.73 7.63
CA ASP A 78 -12.10 9.23 8.79
C ASP A 78 -10.85 8.43 8.42
N ASN A 79 -10.86 7.75 7.28
CA ASN A 79 -9.75 6.97 6.78
C ASN A 79 -8.56 7.82 6.32
N ILE A 80 -8.80 9.09 6.04
CA ILE A 80 -7.78 10.00 5.48
C ILE A 80 -7.43 11.18 6.41
N LYS A 81 -7.88 11.17 7.66
CA LYS A 81 -7.59 12.25 8.63
C LYS A 81 -6.09 12.40 8.95
N SER A 82 -5.38 11.29 8.94
CA SER A 82 -3.95 11.22 9.28
C SER A 82 -3.26 10.06 8.58
N LEU A 83 -1.95 10.06 8.57
CA LEU A 83 -1.17 8.90 8.09
C LEU A 83 -1.52 7.61 8.86
N THR A 84 -1.78 7.70 10.16
CA THR A 84 -2.17 6.54 10.97
C THR A 84 -3.54 6.00 10.55
N SER A 85 -4.54 6.88 10.41
CA SER A 85 -5.87 6.46 9.94
C SER A 85 -5.81 5.85 8.54
N PHE A 86 -5.00 6.45 7.67
CA PHE A 86 -4.81 5.95 6.32
C PHE A 86 -4.11 4.58 6.30
N ARG A 87 -3.09 4.38 7.16
CA ARG A 87 -2.43 3.07 7.30
C ARG A 87 -3.39 2.01 7.81
N LEU A 88 -4.18 2.32 8.84
CA LEU A 88 -5.21 1.40 9.36
C LEU A 88 -6.20 0.98 8.27
N PHE A 89 -6.69 1.95 7.50
CA PHE A 89 -7.58 1.68 6.37
C PHE A 89 -6.90 0.77 5.34
N CYS A 90 -5.67 1.09 4.91
CA CYS A 90 -4.94 0.26 3.95
C CYS A 90 -4.67 -1.15 4.49
N ASN A 91 -4.28 -1.29 5.76
CA ASN A 91 -4.08 -2.59 6.40
C ASN A 91 -5.38 -3.39 6.45
N SER A 92 -6.53 -2.76 6.72
CA SER A 92 -7.81 -3.46 6.66
C SER A 92 -8.09 -4.07 5.29
N MET A 93 -7.75 -3.36 4.22
CA MET A 93 -7.90 -3.89 2.85
C MET A 93 -6.94 -5.05 2.56
N VAL A 94 -5.68 -4.97 3.04
CA VAL A 94 -4.69 -6.04 2.86
C VAL A 94 -5.12 -7.31 3.58
N PHE A 95 -5.54 -7.20 4.83
CA PHE A 95 -5.94 -8.35 5.64
C PHE A 95 -7.26 -8.98 5.19
N ASN A 96 -8.14 -8.21 4.57
CA ASN A 96 -9.42 -8.73 4.09
C ASN A 96 -9.33 -9.43 2.72
N ASP A 97 -8.23 -9.29 1.98
CA ASP A 97 -8.06 -9.89 0.66
C ASP A 97 -6.72 -10.61 0.52
N SER A 98 -6.66 -11.83 1.07
CA SER A 98 -5.48 -12.69 0.97
C SER A 98 -5.22 -13.23 -0.45
N SER A 99 -6.17 -13.08 -1.36
CA SER A 99 -6.02 -13.48 -2.77
C SER A 99 -5.35 -12.41 -3.62
N SER A 100 -5.25 -11.17 -3.10
CA SER A 100 -4.69 -10.04 -3.86
C SER A 100 -3.20 -10.22 -4.17
N ASP A 101 -2.78 -9.73 -5.30
CA ASP A 101 -1.38 -9.76 -5.72
C ASP A 101 -0.48 -9.04 -4.71
N PHE A 102 -0.98 -7.95 -4.12
CA PHE A 102 -0.24 -7.21 -3.09
C PHE A 102 0.02 -8.07 -1.84
N TYR A 103 -1.00 -8.78 -1.36
CA TYR A 103 -0.85 -9.69 -0.22
C TYR A 103 0.17 -10.80 -0.52
N LYS A 104 0.09 -11.43 -1.69
CA LYS A 104 1.03 -12.49 -2.10
C LYS A 104 2.47 -11.97 -2.17
N VAL A 105 2.67 -10.77 -2.70
CA VAL A 105 4.02 -10.17 -2.76
C VAL A 105 4.55 -9.86 -1.36
N ILE A 106 3.73 -9.32 -0.45
CA ILE A 106 4.14 -9.12 0.96
C ILE A 106 4.52 -10.45 1.60
N SER A 107 3.72 -11.50 1.42
CA SER A 107 4.01 -12.84 1.96
C SER A 107 5.37 -13.34 1.48
N CYS A 108 5.69 -13.18 0.20
CA CYS A 108 7.02 -13.54 -0.31
C CYS A 108 8.16 -12.78 0.40
N PHE A 109 7.97 -11.47 0.68
CA PHE A 109 8.96 -10.70 1.43
C PHE A 109 9.10 -11.16 2.89
N LEU A 110 8.03 -11.61 3.51
CA LEU A 110 8.03 -12.09 4.90
C LEU A 110 8.59 -13.52 5.03
N GLU A 111 8.39 -14.34 4.01
CA GLU A 111 8.86 -15.73 3.95
C GLU A 111 10.27 -15.87 3.40
N ALA A 112 10.78 -14.81 2.77
CA ALA A 112 12.08 -14.83 2.14
C ALA A 112 13.21 -15.05 3.16
N ASP A 113 14.17 -15.88 2.79
CA ASP A 113 15.40 -16.01 3.55
C ASP A 113 16.37 -14.83 3.29
N ASP A 114 17.46 -14.79 4.07
CA ASP A 114 18.45 -13.70 4.02
C ASP A 114 19.08 -13.49 2.63
N LYS A 115 19.05 -14.47 1.76
CA LYS A 115 19.75 -14.41 0.47
C LYS A 115 19.10 -13.46 -0.50
N TRP A 116 17.79 -13.39 -0.54
CA TRP A 116 17.11 -12.46 -1.43
C TRP A 116 16.50 -11.26 -0.73
N LEU A 117 16.56 -11.24 0.58
CA LEU A 117 16.35 -10.01 1.35
C LEU A 117 17.51 -9.02 1.19
N SER A 118 18.71 -9.53 0.86
CA SER A 118 19.89 -8.69 0.56
C SER A 118 19.80 -8.09 -0.83
N TYR A 119 19.28 -6.86 -0.90
CA TYR A 119 19.11 -6.21 -2.18
C TYR A 119 20.36 -5.48 -2.72
N GLY A 120 21.45 -5.60 -2.03
CA GLY A 120 22.75 -5.08 -2.49
C GLY A 120 23.52 -6.05 -3.37
N SER A 121 23.33 -7.35 -3.16
CA SER A 121 23.80 -8.41 -4.05
C SER A 121 22.83 -8.66 -5.20
N VAL A 122 21.56 -8.31 -5.03
CA VAL A 122 20.59 -8.22 -6.11
C VAL A 122 20.91 -6.96 -6.89
N THR A 123 22.01 -7.04 -7.55
CA THR A 123 22.47 -6.05 -8.52
C THR A 123 21.43 -5.81 -9.59
N THR A 124 20.35 -6.60 -9.57
CA THR A 124 19.23 -6.39 -10.44
C THR A 124 17.93 -6.67 -9.68
N SER A 125 17.10 -5.64 -9.58
CA SER A 125 15.67 -5.85 -9.34
C SER A 125 15.09 -7.04 -10.13
N THR A 126 15.70 -7.47 -11.18
CA THR A 126 15.37 -8.62 -12.01
C THR A 126 15.41 -9.94 -11.25
N GLU A 127 16.37 -10.15 -10.33
CA GLU A 127 16.45 -11.38 -9.54
C GLU A 127 15.32 -11.46 -8.50
N VAL A 128 15.06 -10.37 -7.76
CA VAL A 128 13.91 -10.29 -6.84
C VAL A 128 12.60 -10.49 -7.59
N ILE A 129 12.45 -9.84 -8.73
CA ILE A 129 11.28 -9.99 -9.59
C ILE A 129 11.12 -11.45 -10.02
N ARG A 130 12.19 -12.12 -10.45
CA ARG A 130 12.16 -13.52 -10.85
C ARG A 130 11.74 -14.44 -9.70
N LEU A 131 12.26 -14.22 -8.50
CA LEU A 131 11.94 -14.99 -7.31
C LEU A 131 10.47 -14.78 -6.90
N ILE A 132 10.01 -13.53 -6.83
CA ILE A 132 8.61 -13.22 -6.50
C ILE A 132 7.67 -13.85 -7.54
N ASN A 133 7.96 -13.75 -8.82
CA ASN A 133 7.14 -14.36 -9.88
C ASN A 133 7.11 -15.88 -9.77
N ALA A 134 8.22 -16.52 -9.39
CA ALA A 134 8.28 -17.96 -9.19
C ALA A 134 7.43 -18.41 -8.00
N GLU A 135 7.51 -17.68 -6.88
CA GLU A 135 6.79 -18.03 -5.63
C GLU A 135 5.30 -17.68 -5.73
N THR A 136 4.95 -16.56 -6.31
CA THR A 136 3.53 -16.15 -6.41
C THR A 136 2.74 -16.93 -7.43
N GLY A 137 3.41 -17.49 -8.43
CA GLY A 137 2.74 -18.18 -9.53
C GLY A 137 1.77 -17.31 -10.33
N ILE A 138 1.92 -15.97 -10.28
CA ILE A 138 1.04 -15.02 -10.95
C ILE A 138 1.56 -14.76 -12.37
N PRO A 139 0.95 -15.34 -13.41
CA PRO A 139 1.49 -15.24 -14.80
C PRO A 139 1.50 -13.81 -15.34
N SER A 140 0.63 -12.94 -14.78
CA SER A 140 0.45 -11.56 -15.22
C SER A 140 1.24 -10.54 -14.42
N LEU A 141 1.99 -10.98 -13.39
CA LEU A 141 2.75 -10.08 -12.53
C LEU A 141 3.95 -9.51 -13.28
N LYS A 142 3.70 -8.47 -14.06
CA LYS A 142 4.77 -7.68 -14.70
C LYS A 142 5.41 -6.79 -13.66
N LEU A 143 6.22 -7.38 -12.78
CA LEU A 143 7.02 -6.62 -11.85
C LEU A 143 8.16 -5.93 -12.62
N GLU A 144 8.05 -4.62 -12.72
CA GLU A 144 9.13 -3.76 -13.19
C GLU A 144 9.93 -3.23 -12.00
N LYS A 145 11.13 -2.75 -12.26
CA LYS A 145 11.99 -2.15 -11.22
C LYS A 145 11.27 -1.04 -10.45
N ASP A 146 10.53 -0.19 -11.14
CA ASP A 146 9.82 0.93 -10.53
C ASP A 146 8.66 0.46 -9.62
N VAL A 147 8.04 -0.68 -9.94
CA VAL A 147 7.00 -1.30 -9.10
C VAL A 147 7.61 -1.79 -7.79
N ILE A 148 8.72 -2.52 -7.84
CA ILE A 148 9.41 -3.00 -6.63
C ILE A 148 9.85 -1.84 -5.74
N LEU A 149 10.35 -0.76 -6.30
CA LEU A 149 10.69 0.43 -5.54
C LEU A 149 9.47 1.06 -4.86
N GLY A 150 8.33 1.10 -5.53
CA GLY A 150 7.07 1.55 -4.94
C GLY A 150 6.57 0.63 -3.83
N VAL A 151 6.58 -0.67 -4.08
CA VAL A 151 6.16 -1.70 -3.09
C VAL A 151 6.93 -1.57 -1.77
N ARG A 152 8.22 -1.24 -1.81
CA ARG A 152 9.04 -1.02 -0.61
C ARG A 152 8.49 0.09 0.28
N PHE A 153 8.06 1.22 -0.29
CA PHE A 153 7.45 2.31 0.47
C PHE A 153 6.16 1.86 1.13
N TRP A 154 5.35 1.08 0.40
CA TRP A 154 4.10 0.56 0.94
C TRP A 154 4.31 -0.49 2.02
N ILE A 155 5.24 -1.43 1.86
CA ILE A 155 5.58 -2.44 2.87
C ILE A 155 6.03 -1.76 4.18
N ASN A 156 6.90 -0.74 4.07
CA ASN A 156 7.37 0.02 5.23
C ASN A 156 6.21 0.80 5.89
N PHE A 157 5.42 1.51 5.10
CA PHE A 157 4.28 2.29 5.59
C PHE A 157 3.25 1.41 6.31
N LEU A 158 2.92 0.25 5.75
CA LEU A 158 1.96 -0.70 6.30
C LEU A 158 2.51 -1.45 7.53
N GLY A 159 3.82 -1.38 7.79
CA GLY A 159 4.44 -1.94 8.96
C GLY A 159 4.73 -3.44 8.88
N PHE A 160 4.98 -3.96 7.67
CA PHE A 160 5.41 -5.35 7.46
C PHE A 160 6.92 -5.53 7.52
N GLY A 161 7.68 -4.46 7.43
CA GLY A 161 9.13 -4.46 7.47
C GLY A 161 9.72 -3.17 6.93
N PHE A 162 11.03 -3.10 6.92
CA PHE A 162 11.75 -1.94 6.41
C PHE A 162 13.03 -2.33 5.70
N PHE A 163 13.46 -1.47 4.78
CA PHE A 163 14.69 -1.63 4.04
C PHE A 163 15.80 -0.84 4.73
N GLN A 164 16.82 -1.54 5.15
CA GLN A 164 18.03 -0.91 5.70
C GLN A 164 18.98 -0.56 4.55
N GLU A 165 19.01 0.70 4.16
CA GLU A 165 19.75 1.18 2.98
C GLU A 165 21.25 0.90 3.05
N GLN A 166 21.87 1.05 4.23
CA GLN A 166 23.32 0.84 4.40
C GLN A 166 23.70 -0.62 4.25
N ALA A 167 22.95 -1.53 4.85
CA ALA A 167 23.17 -2.97 4.73
C ALA A 167 22.55 -3.57 3.46
N LYS A 168 21.68 -2.81 2.78
CA LYS A 168 20.92 -3.22 1.60
C LYS A 168 20.14 -4.52 1.81
N ILE A 169 19.50 -4.63 2.96
CA ILE A 169 18.68 -5.77 3.35
C ILE A 169 17.25 -5.32 3.68
N PHE A 170 16.30 -6.20 3.47
CA PHE A 170 14.96 -6.09 4.02
C PHE A 170 14.93 -6.76 5.38
N LEU A 171 14.38 -6.06 6.37
CA LEU A 171 14.18 -6.58 7.72
C LEU A 171 12.67 -6.75 7.96
N PRO A 172 12.16 -7.98 7.96
CA PRO A 172 10.78 -8.25 8.33
C PRO A 172 10.50 -7.74 9.74
N ASN A 173 9.42 -6.98 9.90
CA ASN A 173 8.97 -6.51 11.20
C ASN A 173 7.47 -6.25 11.15
N MET A 174 6.69 -7.19 11.65
CA MET A 174 5.23 -7.12 11.62
C MET A 174 4.61 -6.40 12.83
N TYR A 175 5.40 -5.83 13.73
CA TYR A 175 4.86 -5.23 14.96
C TYR A 175 3.76 -4.21 14.69
N THR A 176 4.01 -3.26 13.77
CA THR A 176 3.03 -2.22 13.45
C THR A 176 1.81 -2.79 12.73
N ALA A 177 2.01 -3.69 11.77
CA ALA A 177 0.91 -4.35 11.06
C ALA A 177 0.04 -5.18 11.99
N LEU A 178 0.64 -5.96 12.89
CA LEU A 178 -0.09 -6.74 13.90
C LEU A 178 -0.84 -5.83 14.89
N LYS A 179 -0.22 -4.75 15.35
CA LYS A 179 -0.90 -3.76 16.20
C LYS A 179 -2.12 -3.15 15.50
N ASP A 180 -1.97 -2.75 14.24
CA ASP A 180 -3.07 -2.23 13.44
C ASP A 180 -4.16 -3.29 13.27
N PHE A 181 -3.79 -4.53 13.02
CA PHE A 181 -4.71 -5.65 12.92
C PHE A 181 -5.49 -5.89 14.21
N MET A 182 -4.83 -5.82 15.36
CA MET A 182 -5.48 -5.92 16.67
C MET A 182 -6.44 -4.75 16.92
N LEU A 183 -6.07 -3.52 16.53
CA LEU A 183 -6.95 -2.34 16.65
C LEU A 183 -8.18 -2.42 15.74
N LEU A 184 -8.03 -3.03 14.57
CA LEU A 184 -9.13 -3.30 13.65
C LEU A 184 -9.98 -4.48 14.11
N GLY A 185 -9.50 -5.34 15.02
CA GLY A 185 -10.18 -6.51 15.57
C GLY A 185 -11.05 -6.22 16.76
N ASN A 186 -11.86 -7.21 17.10
CA ASN A 186 -12.64 -7.22 18.34
C ASN A 186 -11.81 -7.67 19.54
N ILE A 187 -10.50 -7.44 19.53
CA ILE A 187 -9.64 -7.78 20.66
C ILE A 187 -9.84 -6.70 21.71
N GLU A 188 -10.50 -7.08 22.79
CA GLU A 188 -10.75 -6.19 23.91
C GLU A 188 -9.45 -5.95 24.68
N LYS A 189 -9.19 -4.67 25.01
CA LYS A 189 -8.07 -4.32 25.88
C LYS A 189 -8.33 -4.85 27.28
N ASP A 190 -7.26 -5.19 27.96
CA ASP A 190 -7.28 -5.64 29.37
C ASP A 190 -8.04 -6.96 29.62
N LYS A 191 -8.30 -7.74 28.55
CA LYS A 191 -8.85 -9.08 28.62
C LYS A 191 -7.75 -10.12 28.39
N GLU A 192 -7.71 -11.12 29.24
CA GLU A 192 -6.84 -12.28 29.05
C GLU A 192 -7.41 -13.21 27.97
N TYR A 193 -6.59 -13.60 27.04
CA TYR A 193 -6.89 -14.57 26.00
C TYR A 193 -5.91 -15.75 26.13
N SER A 194 -6.39 -16.97 25.92
CA SER A 194 -5.47 -18.04 25.59
C SER A 194 -4.79 -17.74 24.25
N VAL A 195 -3.61 -18.32 24.00
CA VAL A 195 -2.92 -18.14 22.72
C VAL A 195 -3.82 -18.63 21.57
N GLU A 196 -4.53 -19.74 21.79
CA GLU A 196 -5.45 -20.30 20.80
C GLU A 196 -6.63 -19.38 20.52
N ASP A 197 -7.30 -18.86 21.57
CA ASP A 197 -8.41 -17.90 21.39
C ASP A 197 -7.94 -16.60 20.72
N PHE A 198 -6.75 -16.14 21.07
CA PHE A 198 -6.16 -14.96 20.44
C PHE A 198 -5.93 -15.19 18.94
N LEU A 199 -5.33 -16.32 18.56
CA LEU A 199 -5.10 -16.68 17.16
C LEU A 199 -6.42 -16.91 16.41
N ASN A 200 -7.40 -17.56 17.04
CA ASN A 200 -8.73 -17.74 16.45
C ASN A 200 -9.43 -16.39 16.22
N ASN A 201 -9.39 -15.47 17.17
CA ASN A 201 -9.93 -14.13 17.00
C ASN A 201 -9.23 -13.33 15.87
N LEU A 202 -7.95 -13.62 15.61
CA LEU A 202 -7.23 -13.08 14.47
C LEU A 202 -7.65 -13.73 13.14
N GLN A 203 -8.04 -15.01 13.15
CA GLN A 203 -8.45 -15.76 11.94
C GLN A 203 -9.93 -15.55 11.60
N ASP A 204 -10.81 -15.43 12.59
CA ASP A 204 -12.27 -15.38 12.41
C ASP A 204 -12.78 -14.10 11.70
N ARG A 205 -11.90 -13.15 11.41
CA ARG A 205 -12.24 -11.95 10.63
C ARG A 205 -12.69 -12.23 9.21
N LYS A 206 -12.50 -13.43 8.71
CA LYS A 206 -12.97 -13.82 7.37
C LYS A 206 -14.50 -13.95 7.28
N SER A 207 -15.24 -13.86 8.39
CA SER A 207 -16.67 -14.13 8.47
C SER A 207 -17.56 -12.90 8.75
N VAL A 208 -16.99 -11.69 8.83
CA VAL A 208 -17.77 -10.46 9.10
C VAL A 208 -17.60 -9.48 7.94
N VAL A 209 -18.21 -9.81 6.81
CA VAL A 209 -18.66 -8.88 5.76
C VAL A 209 -19.98 -9.42 5.24
#